data_2487aa82e397718cfafcd6fa6b9f1741
#
_entry.id   2487aa82e397718cfafcd6fa6b9f1741
#
_cell.length_a   1.000
_cell.length_b   1.000
_cell.length_c   1.000
_cell.angle_alpha   90.00
_cell.angle_beta   90.00
_cell.angle_gamma   90.00
#
_symmetry.space_group_name_H-M   'P 1'
#
loop_
_entity.id
_entity.type
_entity.pdbx_description
1 polymer ?
#
loop_
_entity_poly.entity_id
_entity_poly.type
_entity_poly.pdbx_seq_one_letter_code
_entity_poly.pdbx_strand_id
1 'polypeptide(L)'
;MQKNILVAPLNWGLGHATRCIPIIKALEENDFTPILASDGDALAMLRKEFPHLKSLELPSYQIEYAKDGADFKWKMLKSMPKMMESILDEKKIVKQWVKEFDLMGIISDNRLGVFSKKVSSVFITHQLNVLTGNTTWITSKLHQHIIKKFDECWVPDYEDAPNLTGKLGHLKTPIDHIKYIGPLSRLQKKELPMRYDLMVILSGPEPQRGMLEHRLREQIDATQGKVVFICGKMALQQSKIEIDN
;
A
#
# COMPACT_ATOMS: atom_id res chain seq x y z
N MET A 1 4.67 2.07 -30.32
CA MET A 1 3.86 2.85 -29.36
C MET A 1 4.26 2.48 -27.95
N GLN A 2 4.52 3.44 -27.08
CA GLN A 2 4.78 3.17 -25.67
C GLN A 2 3.51 2.64 -25.00
N LYS A 3 3.62 1.54 -24.27
CA LYS A 3 2.49 0.92 -23.56
C LYS A 3 2.43 1.46 -22.11
N ASN A 4 1.96 2.69 -21.95
CA ASN A 4 1.99 3.38 -20.66
C ASN A 4 0.92 2.85 -19.69
N ILE A 5 1.34 2.43 -18.49
CA ILE A 5 0.47 1.97 -17.40
C ILE A 5 0.70 2.85 -16.17
N LEU A 6 -0.36 3.47 -15.68
CA LEU A 6 -0.32 4.22 -14.42
C LEU A 6 -0.35 3.26 -13.23
N VAL A 7 0.62 3.36 -12.33
CA VAL A 7 0.65 2.58 -11.07
C VAL A 7 0.59 3.53 -9.89
N ALA A 8 -0.49 3.44 -9.12
CA ALA A 8 -0.83 4.43 -8.11
C ALA A 8 -1.11 3.82 -6.71
N PRO A 9 -0.08 3.58 -5.88
CA PRO A 9 -0.29 3.17 -4.50
C PRO A 9 -0.74 4.31 -3.60
N LEU A 10 -1.57 3.99 -2.60
CA LEU A 10 -1.95 4.90 -1.54
C LEU A 10 -0.77 5.14 -0.60
N ASN A 11 -0.57 6.39 -0.19
CA ASN A 11 0.39 6.78 0.83
C ASN A 11 -0.21 6.59 2.24
N TRP A 12 -0.40 5.33 2.63
CA TRP A 12 -0.86 4.95 3.96
C TRP A 12 0.07 3.88 4.54
N GLY A 13 1.24 4.33 4.97
CA GLY A 13 2.39 3.50 5.25
C GLY A 13 3.07 3.01 3.97
N LEU A 14 4.25 2.40 4.10
CA LEU A 14 5.06 1.96 2.96
C LEU A 14 4.58 0.65 2.32
N GLY A 15 3.63 -0.06 2.96
CA GLY A 15 3.14 -1.36 2.51
C GLY A 15 2.54 -1.34 1.11
N HIS A 16 1.78 -0.29 0.77
CA HIS A 16 1.19 -0.11 -0.56
C HIS A 16 2.27 0.11 -1.63
N ALA A 17 3.22 0.99 -1.37
CA ALA A 17 4.32 1.23 -2.29
C ALA A 17 5.20 -0.02 -2.48
N THR A 18 5.54 -0.72 -1.39
CA THR A 18 6.40 -1.92 -1.45
C THR A 18 5.78 -3.05 -2.24
N ARG A 19 4.46 -3.28 -2.12
CA ARG A 19 3.78 -4.34 -2.88
C ARG A 19 3.56 -3.99 -4.36
N CYS A 20 3.62 -2.71 -4.73
CA CYS A 20 3.61 -2.30 -6.13
C CYS A 20 4.96 -2.54 -6.83
N ILE A 21 6.08 -2.66 -6.11
CA ILE A 21 7.41 -2.89 -6.71
C ILE A 21 7.45 -4.14 -7.61
N PRO A 22 7.02 -5.34 -7.18
CA PRO A 22 7.02 -6.51 -8.07
C PRO A 22 6.08 -6.33 -9.27
N ILE A 23 4.97 -5.61 -9.13
CA ILE A 23 4.06 -5.31 -10.24
C ILE A 23 4.75 -4.40 -11.26
N ILE A 24 5.42 -3.33 -10.80
CA ILE A 24 6.15 -2.41 -11.67
C ILE A 24 7.24 -3.15 -12.45
N LYS A 25 8.03 -4.02 -11.78
CA LYS A 25 9.06 -4.85 -12.43
C LYS A 25 8.44 -5.79 -13.48
N ALA A 26 7.34 -6.46 -13.14
CA ALA A 26 6.65 -7.33 -14.09
C ALA A 26 6.10 -6.56 -15.30
N LEU A 27 5.66 -5.33 -15.15
CA LEU A 27 5.26 -4.48 -16.26
C LEU A 27 6.46 -4.16 -17.18
N GLU A 28 7.60 -3.77 -16.62
CA GLU A 28 8.83 -3.51 -17.40
C GLU A 28 9.32 -4.76 -18.13
N GLU A 29 9.31 -5.92 -17.45
CA GLU A 29 9.69 -7.23 -18.03
C GLU A 29 8.77 -7.68 -19.19
N ASN A 30 7.56 -7.11 -19.30
CA ASN A 30 6.58 -7.39 -20.35
C ASN A 30 6.40 -6.22 -21.33
N ASP A 31 7.41 -5.37 -21.50
CA ASP A 31 7.45 -4.26 -22.45
C ASP A 31 6.36 -3.19 -22.22
N PHE A 32 5.89 -3.04 -20.98
CA PHE A 32 5.09 -1.89 -20.57
C PHE A 32 5.97 -0.80 -20.00
N THR A 33 5.50 0.43 -20.07
CA THR A 33 6.16 1.60 -19.48
C THR A 33 5.36 2.08 -18.26
N PRO A 34 5.77 1.73 -17.04
CA PRO A 34 5.07 2.21 -15.84
C PRO A 34 5.25 3.72 -15.66
N ILE A 35 4.16 4.40 -15.29
CA ILE A 35 4.17 5.78 -14.79
C ILE A 35 3.74 5.72 -13.35
N LEU A 36 4.59 6.19 -12.45
CA LEU A 36 4.37 6.10 -11.02
C LEU A 36 3.53 7.29 -10.54
N ALA A 37 2.52 7.07 -9.71
CA ALA A 37 1.75 8.17 -9.16
C ALA A 37 1.39 7.93 -7.70
N SER A 38 1.77 8.83 -6.82
CA SER A 38 1.45 8.78 -5.39
C SER A 38 1.68 10.14 -4.75
N ASP A 39 1.73 10.18 -3.43
CA ASP A 39 2.14 11.33 -2.63
C ASP A 39 3.11 10.91 -1.52
N GLY A 40 3.73 11.88 -0.86
CA GLY A 40 4.52 11.69 0.35
C GLY A 40 5.58 10.59 0.27
N ASP A 41 5.71 9.82 1.36
CA ASP A 41 6.73 8.79 1.51
C ASP A 41 6.60 7.64 0.49
N ALA A 42 5.38 7.29 0.10
CA ALA A 42 5.14 6.26 -0.91
C ALA A 42 5.74 6.66 -2.26
N LEU A 43 5.53 7.92 -2.68
CA LEU A 43 6.12 8.44 -3.91
C LEU A 43 7.63 8.57 -3.83
N ALA A 44 8.15 9.06 -2.70
CA ALA A 44 9.59 9.18 -2.46
C ALA A 44 10.29 7.82 -2.54
N MET A 45 9.67 6.78 -1.97
CA MET A 45 10.17 5.42 -2.04
C MET A 45 10.20 4.89 -3.48
N LEU A 46 9.12 5.07 -4.24
CA LEU A 46 9.06 4.61 -5.62
C LEU A 46 10.06 5.34 -6.53
N ARG A 47 10.24 6.66 -6.35
CA ARG A 47 11.28 7.44 -7.04
C ARG A 47 12.69 6.92 -6.77
N LYS A 48 12.95 6.48 -5.54
CA LYS A 48 14.24 5.91 -5.15
C LYS A 48 14.47 4.52 -5.76
N GLU A 49 13.43 3.68 -5.80
CA GLU A 49 13.50 2.32 -6.37
C GLU A 49 13.58 2.34 -7.90
N PHE A 50 12.87 3.27 -8.55
CA PHE A 50 12.75 3.40 -10.01
C PHE A 50 13.09 4.82 -10.48
N PRO A 51 14.35 5.28 -10.35
CA PRO A 51 14.73 6.66 -10.69
C PRO A 51 14.62 6.97 -12.19
N HIS A 52 14.53 5.97 -13.03
CA HIS A 52 14.39 6.08 -14.49
C HIS A 52 12.94 6.22 -14.96
N LEU A 53 11.96 5.90 -14.09
CA LEU A 53 10.55 5.99 -14.44
C LEU A 53 9.98 7.38 -14.17
N LYS A 54 9.04 7.78 -15.03
CA LYS A 54 8.26 9.00 -14.81
C LYS A 54 7.42 8.88 -13.55
N SER A 55 7.44 9.93 -12.73
CA SER A 55 6.65 9.99 -11.49
C SER A 55 5.81 11.26 -11.42
N LEU A 56 4.57 11.11 -10.98
CA LEU A 56 3.55 12.15 -10.89
C LEU A 56 3.05 12.25 -9.44
N GLU A 57 2.66 13.45 -9.02
CA GLU A 57 2.14 13.66 -7.67
C GLU A 57 0.62 13.68 -7.68
N LEU A 58 0.02 12.93 -6.75
CA LEU A 58 -1.42 12.85 -6.53
C LEU A 58 -1.80 13.59 -5.24
N PRO A 59 -3.06 14.06 -5.13
CA PRO A 59 -3.56 14.66 -3.90
C PRO A 59 -3.40 13.72 -2.69
N SER A 60 -3.00 14.29 -1.56
CA SER A 60 -2.89 13.53 -0.30
C SER A 60 -4.24 13.34 0.37
N TYR A 61 -4.53 12.15 0.89
CA TYR A 61 -5.75 11.90 1.66
C TYR A 61 -5.68 12.48 3.08
N GLN A 62 -4.52 12.99 3.52
CA GLN A 62 -4.30 13.67 4.81
C GLN A 62 -4.87 12.88 6.00
N ILE A 63 -4.65 11.57 6.01
CA ILE A 63 -5.13 10.69 7.08
C ILE A 63 -4.22 10.87 8.29
N GLU A 64 -4.78 11.46 9.37
CA GLU A 64 -4.07 11.61 10.64
C GLU A 64 -4.39 10.46 11.57
N TYR A 65 -3.35 9.88 12.16
CA TYR A 65 -3.51 8.86 13.20
C TYR A 65 -3.71 9.50 14.57
N ALA A 66 -4.65 8.96 15.33
CA ALA A 66 -4.79 9.31 16.74
C ALA A 66 -3.77 8.54 17.60
N LYS A 67 -3.30 9.15 18.70
CA LYS A 67 -2.48 8.45 19.69
C LYS A 67 -3.28 7.35 20.39
N ASP A 68 -4.58 7.60 20.61
CA ASP A 68 -5.50 6.67 21.25
C ASP A 68 -6.56 6.15 20.29
N GLY A 69 -6.89 4.85 20.40
CA GLY A 69 -7.83 4.18 19.50
C GLY A 69 -9.28 4.74 19.58
N ALA A 70 -9.68 5.33 20.72
CA ALA A 70 -10.99 5.95 20.89
C ALA A 70 -11.15 7.20 20.01
N ASP A 71 -10.09 7.99 19.88
CA ASP A 71 -10.08 9.23 19.08
C ASP A 71 -9.97 8.96 17.57
N PHE A 72 -9.55 7.75 17.19
CA PHE A 72 -9.35 7.39 15.78
C PHE A 72 -10.63 7.51 14.98
N LYS A 73 -11.78 7.04 15.52
CA LYS A 73 -13.08 7.12 14.82
C LYS A 73 -13.52 8.56 14.56
N TRP A 74 -13.33 9.44 15.52
CA TRP A 74 -13.68 10.87 15.40
C TRP A 74 -12.74 11.60 14.43
N LYS A 75 -11.45 11.31 14.45
CA LYS A 75 -10.49 11.88 13.50
C LYS A 75 -10.78 11.40 12.08
N MET A 76 -11.07 10.12 11.89
CA MET A 76 -11.46 9.57 10.61
C MET A 76 -12.71 10.24 10.06
N LEU A 77 -13.74 10.44 10.91
CA LEU A 77 -14.98 11.13 10.49
C LEU A 77 -14.70 12.59 10.08
N LYS A 78 -13.86 13.31 10.81
CA LYS A 78 -13.46 14.69 10.48
C LYS A 78 -12.64 14.79 9.19
N SER A 79 -11.85 13.77 8.84
CA SER A 79 -11.04 13.75 7.63
C SER A 79 -11.82 13.34 6.37
N MET A 80 -13.02 12.75 6.53
CA MET A 80 -13.85 12.30 5.39
C MET A 80 -14.11 13.37 4.32
N PRO A 81 -14.47 14.65 4.64
CA PRO A 81 -14.71 15.65 3.61
C PRO A 81 -13.47 15.92 2.75
N LYS A 82 -12.30 16.07 3.37
CA LYS A 82 -11.02 16.27 2.67
C LYS A 82 -10.63 15.06 1.83
N MET A 83 -10.85 13.85 2.34
CA MET A 83 -10.62 12.62 1.58
C MET A 83 -11.53 12.55 0.35
N MET A 84 -12.80 12.93 0.47
CA MET A 84 -13.73 12.98 -0.66
C MET A 84 -13.31 14.02 -1.71
N GLU A 85 -12.82 15.17 -1.29
CA GLU A 85 -12.26 16.19 -2.18
C GLU A 85 -11.05 15.65 -2.94
N SER A 86 -10.10 15.01 -2.23
CA SER A 86 -8.94 14.37 -2.85
C SER A 86 -9.33 13.30 -3.87
N ILE A 87 -10.35 12.47 -3.58
CA ILE A 87 -10.88 11.47 -4.52
C ILE A 87 -11.47 12.12 -5.79
N LEU A 88 -12.15 13.25 -5.64
CA LEU A 88 -12.70 13.99 -6.79
C LEU A 88 -11.59 14.63 -7.64
N ASP A 89 -10.56 15.15 -7.00
CA ASP A 89 -9.41 15.72 -7.69
C ASP A 89 -8.57 14.65 -8.39
N GLU A 90 -8.37 13.48 -7.78
CA GLU A 90 -7.78 12.32 -8.44
C GLU A 90 -8.49 11.99 -9.76
N LYS A 91 -9.83 11.95 -9.74
CA LYS A 91 -10.62 11.66 -10.96
C LYS A 91 -10.41 12.68 -12.06
N LYS A 92 -10.32 13.97 -11.72
CA LYS A 92 -10.07 15.04 -12.68
C LYS A 92 -8.67 14.91 -13.28
N ILE A 93 -7.67 14.73 -12.43
CA ILE A 93 -6.25 14.59 -12.80
C ILE A 93 -6.05 13.35 -13.67
N VAL A 94 -6.56 12.19 -13.26
CA VAL A 94 -6.43 10.94 -14.02
C VAL A 94 -7.11 11.03 -15.39
N LYS A 95 -8.28 11.70 -15.48
CA LYS A 95 -8.95 11.94 -16.78
C LYS A 95 -8.08 12.75 -17.74
N GLN A 96 -7.29 13.67 -17.24
CA GLN A 96 -6.32 14.45 -18.01
C GLN A 96 -5.14 13.57 -18.40
N TRP A 97 -4.53 12.85 -17.46
CA TRP A 97 -3.36 12.01 -17.67
C TRP A 97 -3.58 10.84 -18.65
N VAL A 98 -4.80 10.28 -18.69
CA VAL A 98 -5.16 9.25 -19.67
C VAL A 98 -4.91 9.75 -21.09
N LYS A 99 -5.17 11.03 -21.36
CA LYS A 99 -4.94 11.63 -22.69
C LYS A 99 -3.51 12.12 -22.87
N GLU A 100 -2.96 12.79 -21.83
CA GLU A 100 -1.65 13.44 -21.86
C GLU A 100 -0.51 12.43 -22.03
N PHE A 101 -0.63 11.29 -21.37
CA PHE A 101 0.39 10.24 -21.40
C PHE A 101 -0.02 9.01 -22.21
N ASP A 102 -1.10 9.07 -22.96
CA ASP A 102 -1.62 7.95 -23.76
C ASP A 102 -1.66 6.65 -22.95
N LEU A 103 -2.30 6.71 -21.76
CA LEU A 103 -2.38 5.58 -20.86
C LEU A 103 -3.22 4.46 -21.48
N MET A 104 -2.70 3.24 -21.45
CA MET A 104 -3.40 2.01 -21.85
C MET A 104 -4.11 1.33 -20.68
N GLY A 105 -3.66 1.57 -19.45
CA GLY A 105 -4.24 0.98 -18.25
C GLY A 105 -3.86 1.71 -16.98
N ILE A 106 -4.57 1.39 -15.91
CA ILE A 106 -4.39 1.97 -14.58
C ILE A 106 -4.40 0.84 -13.55
N ILE A 107 -3.41 0.83 -12.67
CA ILE A 107 -3.34 -0.03 -11.50
C ILE A 107 -3.36 0.85 -10.25
N SER A 108 -4.47 0.83 -9.54
CA SER A 108 -4.72 1.63 -8.34
C SER A 108 -4.64 0.76 -7.10
N ASP A 109 -3.70 1.01 -6.22
CA ASP A 109 -3.63 0.33 -4.93
C ASP A 109 -4.25 1.19 -3.84
N ASN A 110 -5.52 0.91 -3.53
CA ASN A 110 -6.35 1.59 -2.54
C ASN A 110 -6.58 3.11 -2.77
N ARG A 111 -6.30 3.64 -3.96
CA ARG A 111 -6.69 5.00 -4.35
C ARG A 111 -8.03 5.01 -5.05
N LEU A 112 -9.05 5.51 -4.37
CA LEU A 112 -10.45 5.36 -4.75
C LEU A 112 -10.88 6.23 -5.94
N GLY A 113 -10.11 7.27 -6.25
CA GLY A 113 -10.36 8.18 -7.38
C GLY A 113 -9.54 7.86 -8.63
N VAL A 114 -8.55 6.96 -8.53
CA VAL A 114 -7.60 6.67 -9.60
C VAL A 114 -8.12 5.55 -10.50
N PHE A 115 -9.06 5.89 -11.38
CA PHE A 115 -9.60 5.00 -12.42
C PHE A 115 -10.16 5.79 -13.60
N SER A 116 -10.35 5.12 -14.74
CA SER A 116 -10.98 5.70 -15.92
C SER A 116 -11.80 4.66 -16.68
N LYS A 117 -12.98 5.05 -17.13
CA LYS A 117 -13.79 4.17 -18.02
C LYS A 117 -13.27 4.10 -19.47
N LYS A 118 -12.20 4.83 -19.78
CA LYS A 118 -11.63 4.85 -21.15
C LYS A 118 -10.52 3.86 -21.35
N VAL A 119 -9.92 3.38 -20.26
CA VAL A 119 -8.83 2.41 -20.24
C VAL A 119 -9.08 1.40 -19.14
N SER A 120 -8.55 0.20 -19.28
CA SER A 120 -8.67 -0.83 -18.24
C SER A 120 -8.12 -0.33 -16.90
N SER A 121 -8.91 -0.49 -15.86
CA SER A 121 -8.58 -0.01 -14.50
C SER A 121 -8.69 -1.14 -13.49
N VAL A 122 -7.59 -1.44 -12.83
CA VAL A 122 -7.47 -2.46 -11.80
C VAL A 122 -7.39 -1.82 -10.42
N PHE A 123 -8.12 -2.37 -9.47
CA PHE A 123 -8.03 -1.99 -8.05
C PHE A 123 -7.33 -3.07 -7.25
N ILE A 124 -6.29 -2.72 -6.51
CA ILE A 124 -5.61 -3.66 -5.61
C ILE A 124 -6.07 -3.40 -4.18
N THR A 125 -6.55 -4.43 -3.51
CA THR A 125 -6.84 -4.39 -2.09
C THR A 125 -6.85 -5.78 -1.47
N HIS A 126 -6.38 -5.90 -0.24
CA HIS A 126 -6.56 -7.09 0.60
C HIS A 126 -7.78 -6.96 1.51
N GLN A 127 -8.54 -5.86 1.38
CA GLN A 127 -9.64 -5.52 2.27
C GLN A 127 -10.96 -5.43 1.49
N LEU A 128 -11.56 -6.58 1.20
CA LEU A 128 -12.89 -6.67 0.58
C LEU A 128 -14.01 -6.42 1.59
N ASN A 129 -13.76 -6.75 2.86
CA ASN A 129 -14.62 -6.44 3.99
C ASN A 129 -13.97 -5.39 4.88
N VAL A 130 -14.69 -4.31 5.16
CA VAL A 130 -14.23 -3.25 6.07
C VAL A 130 -14.77 -3.55 7.46
N LEU A 131 -13.95 -4.15 8.31
CA LEU A 131 -14.35 -4.61 9.64
C LEU A 131 -14.41 -3.43 10.63
N THR A 132 -15.61 -2.87 10.81
CA THR A 132 -15.88 -1.72 11.70
C THR A 132 -16.80 -2.07 12.87
N GLY A 133 -16.87 -3.33 13.26
CA GLY A 133 -17.79 -3.83 14.30
C GLY A 133 -19.24 -3.86 13.79
N ASN A 134 -20.18 -3.24 14.50
CA ASN A 134 -21.60 -3.30 14.17
C ASN A 134 -21.99 -2.65 12.83
N THR A 135 -21.11 -1.83 12.24
CA THR A 135 -21.34 -1.15 10.95
C THR A 135 -20.63 -1.82 9.78
N THR A 136 -19.98 -2.96 10.01
CA THR A 136 -19.17 -3.68 9.01
C THR A 136 -19.91 -3.92 7.69
N TRP A 137 -21.19 -4.27 7.72
CA TRP A 137 -21.95 -4.58 6.52
C TRP A 137 -22.19 -3.33 5.64
N ILE A 138 -22.42 -2.15 6.25
CA ILE A 138 -22.62 -0.89 5.51
C ILE A 138 -21.30 -0.44 4.89
N THR A 139 -20.24 -0.38 5.69
CA THR A 139 -18.92 0.06 5.24
C THR A 139 -18.35 -0.87 4.17
N SER A 140 -18.53 -2.18 4.32
CA SER A 140 -18.13 -3.16 3.32
C SER A 140 -18.91 -3.01 2.02
N LYS A 141 -20.23 -2.82 2.06
CA LYS A 141 -21.04 -2.58 0.85
C LYS A 141 -20.64 -1.30 0.13
N LEU A 142 -20.36 -0.22 0.87
CA LEU A 142 -19.91 1.03 0.27
C LEU A 142 -18.55 0.84 -0.41
N HIS A 143 -17.61 0.17 0.25
CA HIS A 143 -16.30 -0.14 -0.30
C HIS A 143 -16.41 -1.03 -1.55
N GLN A 144 -17.19 -2.09 -1.49
CA GLN A 144 -17.47 -2.97 -2.64
C GLN A 144 -18.13 -2.22 -3.81
N HIS A 145 -19.01 -1.23 -3.52
CA HIS A 145 -19.56 -0.37 -4.57
C HIS A 145 -18.49 0.46 -5.28
N ILE A 146 -17.46 0.89 -4.56
CA ILE A 146 -16.32 1.61 -5.17
C ILE A 146 -15.49 0.64 -6.01
N ILE A 147 -15.18 -0.55 -5.48
CA ILE A 147 -14.42 -1.60 -6.19
C ILE A 147 -15.11 -1.94 -7.53
N LYS A 148 -16.43 -2.04 -7.57
CA LYS A 148 -17.22 -2.30 -8.80
C LYS A 148 -17.10 -1.22 -9.90
N LYS A 149 -16.45 -0.09 -9.64
CA LYS A 149 -16.17 0.92 -10.68
C LYS A 149 -14.92 0.61 -11.49
N PHE A 150 -14.10 -0.31 -11.00
CA PHE A 150 -12.93 -0.85 -11.68
C PHE A 150 -13.29 -2.09 -12.48
N ASP A 151 -12.52 -2.38 -13.53
CA ASP A 151 -12.77 -3.54 -14.37
C ASP A 151 -12.37 -4.84 -13.66
N GLU A 152 -11.32 -4.79 -12.85
CA GLU A 152 -10.86 -5.91 -12.02
C GLU A 152 -10.47 -5.43 -10.62
N CYS A 153 -10.59 -6.34 -9.65
CA CYS A 153 -10.05 -6.17 -8.30
C CYS A 153 -9.05 -7.29 -8.01
N TRP A 154 -7.79 -6.92 -7.83
CA TRP A 154 -6.73 -7.86 -7.49
C TRP A 154 -6.54 -7.92 -5.98
N VAL A 155 -6.64 -9.13 -5.44
CA VAL A 155 -6.40 -9.40 -4.02
C VAL A 155 -5.03 -10.07 -3.88
N PRO A 156 -4.07 -9.43 -3.19
CA PRO A 156 -2.74 -10.00 -2.99
C PRO A 156 -2.74 -11.06 -1.88
N ASP A 157 -3.44 -12.15 -2.11
CA ASP A 157 -3.59 -13.31 -1.23
C ASP A 157 -3.86 -14.57 -2.05
N TYR A 158 -3.82 -15.72 -1.40
CA TYR A 158 -4.27 -16.99 -1.97
C TYR A 158 -5.80 -17.06 -1.96
N GLU A 159 -6.39 -17.62 -3.02
CA GLU A 159 -7.84 -17.80 -3.12
C GLU A 159 -8.34 -18.83 -2.10
N ASP A 160 -7.64 -19.95 -2.02
CA ASP A 160 -7.95 -21.07 -1.13
C ASP A 160 -7.23 -20.97 0.22
N ALA A 161 -7.70 -21.73 1.18
CA ALA A 161 -7.02 -21.89 2.47
C ALA A 161 -5.77 -22.81 2.33
N PRO A 162 -4.67 -22.53 3.04
CA PRO A 162 -4.49 -21.42 3.98
C PRO A 162 -4.25 -20.07 3.27
N ASN A 163 -4.99 -19.04 3.67
CA ASN A 163 -4.81 -17.68 3.19
C ASN A 163 -4.35 -16.74 4.32
N LEU A 164 -3.86 -15.55 3.96
CA LEU A 164 -3.22 -14.63 4.89
C LEU A 164 -4.19 -13.59 5.47
N THR A 165 -5.23 -13.24 4.71
CA THR A 165 -6.15 -12.13 5.07
C THR A 165 -7.44 -12.59 5.73
N GLY A 166 -7.74 -13.88 5.68
CA GLY A 166 -8.94 -14.46 6.28
C GLY A 166 -10.21 -13.71 5.84
N LYS A 167 -11.12 -13.42 6.77
CA LYS A 167 -12.38 -12.71 6.52
C LYS A 167 -12.21 -11.30 5.93
N LEU A 168 -11.05 -10.70 6.02
CA LEU A 168 -10.79 -9.36 5.51
C LEU A 168 -10.78 -9.35 3.99
N GLY A 169 -10.03 -10.28 3.38
CA GLY A 169 -9.84 -10.41 1.94
C GLY A 169 -10.75 -11.42 1.26
N HIS A 170 -11.61 -12.13 2.00
CA HIS A 170 -12.46 -13.18 1.44
C HIS A 170 -13.93 -12.90 1.70
N LEU A 171 -14.70 -12.87 0.63
CA LEU A 171 -16.14 -12.64 0.67
C LEU A 171 -16.89 -13.96 0.84
N LYS A 172 -17.99 -13.95 1.59
CA LYS A 172 -18.91 -15.09 1.66
C LYS A 172 -19.59 -15.37 0.31
N THR A 173 -19.87 -14.32 -0.46
CA THR A 173 -20.44 -14.43 -1.80
C THR A 173 -19.42 -13.87 -2.78
N PRO A 174 -18.92 -14.69 -3.72
CA PRO A 174 -17.96 -14.24 -4.73
C PRO A 174 -18.50 -13.08 -5.57
N ILE A 175 -17.58 -12.25 -6.08
CA ILE A 175 -17.85 -11.18 -7.03
C ILE A 175 -16.97 -11.45 -8.25
N ASP A 176 -17.56 -11.52 -9.44
CA ASP A 176 -16.94 -12.04 -10.67
C ASP A 176 -15.65 -11.34 -11.12
N HIS A 177 -15.47 -10.05 -10.76
CA HIS A 177 -14.30 -9.28 -11.16
C HIS A 177 -13.14 -9.30 -10.13
N ILE A 178 -13.23 -10.13 -9.10
CA ILE A 178 -12.16 -10.31 -8.11
C ILE A 178 -11.22 -11.42 -8.59
N LYS A 179 -9.91 -11.13 -8.53
CA LYS A 179 -8.84 -12.08 -8.84
C LYS A 179 -7.85 -12.13 -7.68
N TYR A 180 -7.58 -13.32 -7.18
CA TYR A 180 -6.52 -13.55 -6.20
C TYR A 180 -5.20 -13.74 -6.96
N ILE A 181 -4.21 -12.90 -6.68
CA ILE A 181 -2.94 -12.85 -7.43
C ILE A 181 -1.75 -13.37 -6.62
N GLY A 182 -2.03 -13.95 -5.46
CA GLY A 182 -1.00 -14.39 -4.52
C GLY A 182 -0.35 -13.24 -3.74
N PRO A 183 0.41 -13.53 -2.69
CA PRO A 183 1.14 -12.54 -1.91
C PRO A 183 2.19 -11.82 -2.75
N LEU A 184 2.24 -10.51 -2.67
CA LEU A 184 3.21 -9.68 -3.36
C LEU A 184 4.40 -9.37 -2.45
N SER A 185 5.60 -9.73 -2.88
CA SER A 185 6.84 -9.44 -2.15
C SER A 185 7.93 -8.96 -3.10
N ARG A 186 8.63 -7.89 -2.71
CA ARG A 186 9.86 -7.47 -3.38
C ARG A 186 11.09 -8.27 -2.96
N LEU A 187 10.95 -9.08 -1.90
CA LEU A 187 12.04 -9.86 -1.34
C LEU A 187 12.07 -11.25 -1.97
N GLN A 188 13.25 -11.73 -2.27
CA GLN A 188 13.50 -13.09 -2.73
C GLN A 188 14.27 -13.84 -1.65
N LYS A 189 13.92 -15.13 -1.45
CA LYS A 189 14.65 -15.99 -0.54
C LYS A 189 16.08 -16.15 -1.04
N LYS A 190 17.03 -15.91 -0.14
CA LYS A 190 18.48 -16.16 -0.36
C LYS A 190 18.98 -17.05 0.77
N GLU A 191 19.86 -17.98 0.42
CA GLU A 191 20.60 -18.74 1.44
C GLU A 191 21.77 -17.88 1.89
N LEU A 192 21.67 -17.38 3.11
CA LEU A 192 22.69 -16.55 3.72
C LEU A 192 23.06 -17.11 5.09
N PRO A 193 24.33 -16.99 5.52
CA PRO A 193 24.70 -17.39 6.88
C PRO A 193 23.93 -16.52 7.88
N MET A 194 23.52 -17.14 8.98
CA MET A 194 22.87 -16.42 10.08
C MET A 194 23.89 -15.45 10.71
N ARG A 195 23.53 -14.15 10.77
CA ARG A 195 24.39 -13.08 11.28
C ARG A 195 23.87 -12.47 12.57
N TYR A 196 22.58 -12.61 12.84
CA TYR A 196 21.88 -12.02 13.98
C TYR A 196 21.08 -13.08 14.66
N ASP A 197 21.02 -13.02 15.99
CA ASP A 197 20.22 -13.92 16.82
C ASP A 197 18.76 -13.46 16.86
N LEU A 198 18.54 -12.14 16.75
CA LEU A 198 17.20 -11.52 16.74
C LEU A 198 17.12 -10.43 15.67
N MET A 199 16.09 -10.48 14.86
CA MET A 199 15.73 -9.41 13.94
C MET A 199 14.38 -8.81 14.31
N VAL A 200 14.36 -7.52 14.60
CA VAL A 200 13.15 -6.75 14.89
C VAL A 200 12.77 -5.94 13.66
N ILE A 201 11.62 -6.24 13.06
CA ILE A 201 11.09 -5.50 11.91
C ILE A 201 9.90 -4.66 12.39
N LEU A 202 10.08 -3.34 12.35
CA LEU A 202 9.04 -2.40 12.74
C LEU A 202 8.32 -1.88 11.49
N SER A 203 6.99 -1.85 11.56
CA SER A 203 6.14 -1.28 10.52
C SER A 203 4.96 -0.54 11.17
N GLY A 204 4.22 0.20 10.36
CA GLY A 204 3.05 0.94 10.82
C GLY A 204 3.29 2.45 10.91
N PRO A 205 2.21 3.19 11.19
CA PRO A 205 2.26 4.65 11.26
C PRO A 205 2.86 5.17 12.57
N GLU A 206 3.32 6.41 12.53
CA GLU A 206 3.64 7.15 13.75
C GLU A 206 2.33 7.63 14.43
N PRO A 207 2.27 7.72 15.76
CA PRO A 207 3.35 7.51 16.73
C PRO A 207 3.49 6.06 17.22
N GLN A 208 2.58 5.14 16.84
CA GLN A 208 2.52 3.78 17.38
C GLN A 208 3.80 2.99 17.09
N ARG A 209 4.35 3.13 15.89
CA ARG A 209 5.61 2.50 15.50
C ARG A 209 6.77 2.95 16.40
N GLY A 210 6.90 4.26 16.63
CA GLY A 210 7.94 4.82 17.49
C GLY A 210 7.79 4.40 18.94
N MET A 211 6.56 4.33 19.47
CA MET A 211 6.28 3.82 20.82
C MET A 211 6.67 2.35 20.98
N LEU A 212 6.39 1.53 19.96
CA LEU A 212 6.80 0.11 19.96
C LEU A 212 8.32 -0.02 19.88
N GLU A 213 8.97 0.77 19.02
CA GLU A 213 10.43 0.79 18.91
C GLU A 213 11.09 1.09 20.28
N HIS A 214 10.61 2.12 20.98
CA HIS A 214 11.15 2.51 22.28
C HIS A 214 11.04 1.37 23.31
N ARG A 215 9.84 0.79 23.45
CA ARG A 215 9.62 -0.33 24.38
C ARG A 215 10.47 -1.56 24.06
N LEU A 216 10.62 -1.90 22.78
CA LEU A 216 11.41 -3.07 22.39
C LEU A 216 12.89 -2.84 22.65
N ARG A 217 13.41 -1.62 22.42
CA ARG A 217 14.80 -1.30 22.75
C ARG A 217 15.07 -1.44 24.24
N GLU A 218 14.18 -0.92 25.12
CA GLU A 218 14.31 -1.06 26.57
C GLU A 218 14.30 -2.53 27.03
N GLN A 219 13.50 -3.39 26.39
CA GLN A 219 13.40 -4.81 26.76
C GLN A 219 14.57 -5.64 26.20
N ILE A 220 15.07 -5.32 25.03
CA ILE A 220 16.07 -6.10 24.30
C ILE A 220 17.50 -5.82 24.83
N ASP A 221 17.75 -4.63 25.37
CA ASP A 221 19.03 -4.30 26.03
C ASP A 221 19.39 -5.27 27.19
N ALA A 222 18.42 -6.04 27.69
CA ALA A 222 18.62 -7.09 28.69
C ALA A 222 18.91 -8.48 28.08
N THR A 223 18.90 -8.65 26.74
CA THR A 223 19.13 -9.93 26.07
C THR A 223 20.60 -10.07 25.65
N GLN A 224 21.12 -11.31 25.73
CA GLN A 224 22.45 -11.64 25.16
C GLN A 224 22.28 -12.04 23.71
N GLY A 225 23.11 -11.48 22.81
CA GLY A 225 23.13 -11.83 21.38
C GLY A 225 23.18 -10.62 20.45
N LYS A 226 23.37 -10.90 19.16
CA LYS A 226 23.39 -9.88 18.13
C LYS A 226 21.97 -9.54 17.66
N VAL A 227 21.58 -8.29 17.81
CA VAL A 227 20.23 -7.82 17.46
C VAL A 227 20.30 -6.81 16.32
N VAL A 228 19.36 -6.92 15.36
CA VAL A 228 19.20 -5.92 14.29
C VAL A 228 17.79 -5.35 14.30
N PHE A 229 17.68 -4.02 14.25
CA PHE A 229 16.42 -3.31 14.11
C PHE A 229 16.26 -2.78 12.67
N ILE A 230 15.15 -3.15 12.04
CA ILE A 230 14.69 -2.58 10.77
C ILE A 230 13.53 -1.65 11.09
N CYS A 231 13.82 -0.35 11.20
CA CYS A 231 12.89 0.62 11.78
C CYS A 231 11.75 1.06 10.83
N GLY A 232 11.75 0.67 9.55
CA GLY A 232 10.67 0.98 8.61
C GLY A 232 10.47 2.48 8.36
N LYS A 233 11.51 3.30 8.52
CA LYS A 233 11.49 4.74 8.26
C LYS A 233 12.14 5.05 6.92
N MET A 234 11.61 6.05 6.22
CA MET A 234 12.31 6.66 5.10
C MET A 234 13.39 7.59 5.64
N ALA A 235 14.64 7.21 5.52
CA ALA A 235 15.78 8.03 5.89
C ALA A 235 16.60 8.37 4.65
N LEU A 236 17.10 9.61 4.59
CA LEU A 236 18.03 10.07 3.53
C LEU A 236 19.35 9.29 3.59
N GLN A 237 19.76 8.91 4.78
CA GLN A 237 20.92 8.04 5.03
C GLN A 237 20.50 6.84 5.86
N GLN A 238 20.86 5.64 5.42
CA GLN A 238 20.68 4.44 6.22
C GLN A 238 21.83 4.38 7.24
N SER A 239 21.50 4.49 8.52
CA SER A 239 22.45 4.20 9.59
C SER A 239 22.26 2.76 10.04
N LYS A 240 23.33 1.99 10.07
CA LYS A 240 23.37 0.67 10.69
C LYS A 240 23.93 0.88 12.10
N ILE A 241 23.14 0.61 13.12
CA ILE A 241 23.58 0.58 14.50
C ILE A 241 23.65 -0.90 14.86
N GLU A 242 24.84 -1.43 15.06
CA GLU A 242 25.07 -2.74 15.68
C GLU A 242 25.26 -2.50 17.16
N ILE A 243 24.46 -3.16 17.97
CA ILE A 243 24.63 -3.19 19.43
C ILE A 243 25.30 -4.53 19.68
N ASP A 244 26.63 -4.51 19.88
CA ASP A 244 27.38 -5.63 20.39
C ASP A 244 27.38 -5.57 21.92
N ASN A 245 26.87 -6.61 22.59
CA ASN A 245 26.96 -6.80 24.02
C ASN A 245 28.12 -7.71 24.37
#